data_5733e5e856f594cec1882bd6455917ca
#
_entry.id   5733e5e856f594cec1882bd6455917ca
#
_cell.length_a   1.000
_cell.length_b   1.000
_cell.length_c   1.000
_cell.angle_alpha   90.00
_cell.angle_beta   90.00
_cell.angle_gamma   90.00
#
_symmetry.space_group_name_H-M   'P 1'
#
loop_
_entity.id
_entity.type
_entity.pdbx_description
1 polymer ?
#
loop_
_entity_poly.entity_id
_entity_poly.type
_entity_poly.pdbx_seq_one_letter_code
_entity_poly.pdbx_strand_id
1 'polypeptide(L)'
;MTGVQTCALPILAHELFLLRVPYIPRMMSELAHSETGVDIHPGAEIGKYFFIDYAIGIVIGETSQIGEHVKVYQGVTIGALSTKDGQALHGVKRHPTIEDNVTLYSGASVLGGRTVIGHDSVIGGSAFITKSVPPYTHVLVKTESTVITVDKA
;
A
#
# COMPACT_ATOMS: atom_id res chain seq x y z
N MET A 1 8.85 20.50 0.21
CA MET A 1 9.33 19.82 -1.03
C MET A 1 8.83 18.40 -1.19
N THR A 2 8.53 17.68 -0.11
CA THR A 2 8.12 16.27 -0.13
C THR A 2 6.80 15.97 -0.85
N GLY A 3 5.80 16.85 -0.82
CA GLY A 3 4.51 16.60 -1.47
C GLY A 3 4.56 16.47 -3.01
N VAL A 4 5.45 17.20 -3.67
CA VAL A 4 5.60 17.13 -5.14
C VAL A 4 6.24 15.80 -5.55
N GLN A 5 7.25 15.33 -4.82
CA GLN A 5 7.94 14.08 -5.11
C GLN A 5 7.07 12.86 -4.79
N THR A 6 6.28 12.93 -3.72
CA THR A 6 5.39 11.84 -3.32
C THR A 6 4.20 11.67 -4.28
N CYS A 7 3.71 12.72 -4.90
CA CYS A 7 2.52 12.68 -5.76
C CYS A 7 2.85 12.83 -7.25
N ALA A 8 3.63 13.85 -7.64
CA ALA A 8 3.83 14.18 -9.06
C ALA A 8 4.67 13.12 -9.80
N LEU A 9 5.77 12.64 -9.21
CA LEU A 9 6.60 11.63 -9.87
C LEU A 9 5.88 10.29 -10.08
N PRO A 10 5.16 9.71 -9.08
CA PRO A 10 4.36 8.52 -9.29
C PRO A 10 3.25 8.69 -10.34
N ILE A 11 2.58 9.84 -10.40
CA ILE A 11 1.55 10.12 -11.41
C ILE A 11 2.16 10.11 -12.81
N LEU A 12 3.25 10.85 -13.04
CA LEU A 12 3.95 10.86 -14.34
C LEU A 12 4.50 9.48 -14.70
N ALA A 13 5.04 8.76 -13.73
CA ALA A 13 5.54 7.40 -13.93
C ALA A 13 4.41 6.44 -14.35
N HIS A 14 3.21 6.59 -13.77
CA HIS A 14 2.03 5.81 -14.15
C HIS A 14 1.62 6.07 -15.60
N GLU A 15 1.51 7.32 -16.02
CA GLU A 15 1.16 7.67 -17.40
C GLU A 15 2.18 7.11 -18.41
N LEU A 16 3.48 7.23 -18.11
CA LEU A 16 4.53 6.63 -18.95
C LEU A 16 4.49 5.10 -18.95
N PHE A 17 4.09 4.49 -17.84
CA PHE A 17 3.90 3.03 -17.74
C PHE A 17 2.75 2.57 -18.64
N LEU A 18 1.62 3.28 -18.65
CA LEU A 18 0.49 3.01 -19.54
C LEU A 18 0.87 3.15 -21.03
N LEU A 19 1.73 4.10 -21.36
CA LEU A 19 2.31 4.29 -22.70
C LEU A 19 3.38 3.24 -23.04
N ARG A 20 3.64 2.29 -22.16
CA ARG A 20 4.65 1.20 -22.31
C ARG A 20 6.08 1.70 -22.54
N VAL A 21 6.42 2.86 -21.98
CA VAL A 21 7.79 3.36 -22.00
C VAL A 21 8.66 2.44 -21.15
N PRO A 22 9.73 1.84 -21.69
CA PRO A 22 10.56 0.91 -20.93
C PRO A 22 11.47 1.67 -19.93
N TYR A 23 11.73 1.07 -18.78
CA TYR A 23 12.67 1.49 -17.73
C TYR A 23 12.34 2.81 -17.04
N ILE A 24 12.02 3.89 -17.78
CA ILE A 24 11.83 5.24 -17.24
C ILE A 24 10.79 5.30 -16.12
N PRO A 25 9.59 4.70 -16.24
CA PRO A 25 8.60 4.72 -15.16
C PRO A 25 9.16 4.16 -13.84
N ARG A 26 9.88 3.04 -13.90
CA ARG A 26 10.45 2.44 -12.68
C ARG A 26 11.59 3.29 -12.11
N MET A 27 12.44 3.85 -12.95
CA MET A 27 13.50 4.76 -12.51
C MET A 27 12.94 6.00 -11.78
N MET A 28 11.82 6.55 -12.27
CA MET A 28 11.13 7.65 -11.61
C MET A 28 10.58 7.25 -10.25
N SER A 29 9.98 6.06 -10.14
CA SER A 29 9.49 5.54 -8.86
C SER A 29 10.63 5.29 -7.86
N GLU A 30 11.76 4.74 -8.31
CA GLU A 30 12.93 4.54 -7.47
C GLU A 30 13.52 5.87 -6.97
N LEU A 31 13.54 6.90 -7.82
CA LEU A 31 13.95 8.22 -7.39
C LEU A 31 12.99 8.78 -6.33
N ALA A 32 11.69 8.70 -6.55
CA ALA A 32 10.69 9.13 -5.57
C ALA A 32 10.82 8.34 -4.26
N HIS A 33 11.03 7.03 -4.33
CA HIS A 33 11.25 6.17 -3.18
C HIS A 33 12.49 6.57 -2.38
N SER A 34 13.62 6.81 -3.05
CA SER A 34 14.87 7.22 -2.39
C SER A 34 14.75 8.53 -1.61
N GLU A 35 13.93 9.46 -2.11
CA GLU A 35 13.74 10.79 -1.51
C GLU A 35 12.67 10.82 -0.42
N THR A 36 11.68 9.92 -0.49
CA THR A 36 10.49 9.99 0.38
C THR A 36 10.31 8.79 1.30
N GLY A 37 10.96 7.66 1.00
CA GLY A 37 10.72 6.39 1.68
C GLY A 37 9.38 5.72 1.33
N VAL A 38 8.72 6.16 0.22
CA VAL A 38 7.46 5.60 -0.29
C VAL A 38 7.69 4.92 -1.62
N ASP A 39 7.51 3.60 -1.68
CA ASP A 39 7.61 2.83 -2.92
C ASP A 39 6.22 2.62 -3.54
N ILE A 40 5.92 3.35 -4.60
CA ILE A 40 4.70 3.17 -5.40
C ILE A 40 5.12 2.65 -6.77
N HIS A 41 4.71 1.41 -7.09
CA HIS A 41 4.97 0.87 -8.41
C HIS A 41 4.16 1.63 -9.48
N PRO A 42 4.76 1.99 -10.64
CA PRO A 42 4.08 2.78 -11.65
C PRO A 42 2.86 2.09 -12.27
N GLY A 43 2.72 0.78 -12.14
CA GLY A 43 1.52 0.03 -12.56
C GLY A 43 0.34 0.11 -11.60
N ALA A 44 0.50 0.68 -10.40
CA ALA A 44 -0.59 0.81 -9.44
C ALA A 44 -1.63 1.83 -9.94
N GLU A 45 -2.90 1.46 -9.84
CA GLU A 45 -4.04 2.34 -10.15
C GLU A 45 -4.49 3.02 -8.86
N ILE A 46 -4.43 4.35 -8.81
CA ILE A 46 -4.76 5.13 -7.60
C ILE A 46 -5.79 6.20 -7.95
N GLY A 47 -6.92 6.14 -7.26
CA GLY A 47 -8.03 7.08 -7.41
C GLY A 47 -7.72 8.48 -6.90
N LYS A 48 -8.66 9.40 -7.11
CA LYS A 48 -8.53 10.81 -6.70
C LYS A 48 -8.52 10.96 -5.19
N TYR A 49 -7.91 12.06 -4.72
CA TYR A 49 -7.88 12.43 -3.30
C TYR A 49 -7.20 11.38 -2.41
N PHE A 50 -6.29 10.60 -2.99
CA PHE A 50 -5.43 9.70 -2.23
C PHE A 50 -4.52 10.50 -1.30
N PHE A 51 -4.50 10.12 -0.03
CA PHE A 51 -3.77 10.85 1.00
C PHE A 51 -2.79 9.93 1.73
N ILE A 52 -1.54 10.38 1.83
CA ILE A 52 -0.49 9.72 2.61
C ILE A 52 -0.12 10.62 3.77
N ASP A 53 -0.17 10.09 4.98
CA ASP A 53 0.29 10.75 6.20
C ASP A 53 1.53 10.03 6.75
N TYR A 54 2.52 10.82 7.20
CA TYR A 54 3.82 10.29 7.63
C TYR A 54 4.44 9.36 6.60
N ALA A 55 4.73 9.89 5.44
CA ALA A 55 5.13 9.18 4.23
C ALA A 55 6.50 8.49 4.34
N ILE A 56 6.58 7.38 5.10
CA ILE A 56 7.77 6.55 5.18
C ILE A 56 7.41 5.07 5.27
N GLY A 57 8.16 4.20 4.58
CA GLY A 57 8.00 2.76 4.63
C GLY A 57 6.70 2.23 4.00
N ILE A 58 6.00 3.05 3.20
CA ILE A 58 4.81 2.61 2.48
C ILE A 58 5.23 1.88 1.21
N VAL A 59 4.59 0.75 0.93
CA VAL A 59 4.80 -0.03 -0.28
C VAL A 59 3.47 -0.31 -0.98
N ILE A 60 3.36 0.10 -2.25
CA ILE A 60 2.18 -0.13 -3.09
C ILE A 60 2.61 -0.89 -4.35
N GLY A 61 2.19 -2.15 -4.47
CA GLY A 61 2.60 -3.06 -5.53
C GLY A 61 1.90 -2.81 -6.87
N GLU A 62 2.48 -3.35 -7.94
CA GLU A 62 2.15 -3.12 -9.35
C GLU A 62 0.66 -3.21 -9.71
N THR A 63 -0.02 -4.24 -9.25
CA THR A 63 -1.43 -4.50 -9.64
C THR A 63 -2.41 -4.09 -8.55
N SER A 64 -2.01 -3.18 -7.65
CA SER A 64 -2.90 -2.58 -6.66
C SER A 64 -3.95 -1.72 -7.34
N GLN A 65 -5.18 -1.79 -6.87
CA GLN A 65 -6.26 -0.90 -7.27
C GLN A 65 -6.74 -0.18 -6.02
N ILE A 66 -6.66 1.14 -6.02
CA ILE A 66 -6.98 1.99 -4.87
C ILE A 66 -8.02 3.00 -5.33
N GLY A 67 -9.15 3.04 -4.64
CA GLY A 67 -10.27 3.91 -4.91
C GLY A 67 -10.02 5.38 -4.54
N GLU A 68 -11.09 6.15 -4.51
CA GLU A 68 -11.05 7.57 -4.16
C GLU A 68 -11.05 7.80 -2.65
N HIS A 69 -10.48 8.92 -2.20
CA HIS A 69 -10.45 9.33 -0.78
C HIS A 69 -9.81 8.32 0.19
N VAL A 70 -8.94 7.44 -0.31
CA VAL A 70 -8.22 6.48 0.54
C VAL A 70 -7.10 7.20 1.30
N LYS A 71 -6.99 6.86 2.60
CA LYS A 71 -5.96 7.40 3.50
C LYS A 71 -5.01 6.29 3.93
N VAL A 72 -3.71 6.55 3.83
CA VAL A 72 -2.66 5.57 4.16
C VAL A 72 -1.64 6.21 5.09
N TYR A 73 -1.32 5.51 6.16
CA TYR A 73 -0.33 5.93 7.14
C TYR A 73 1.00 5.19 6.94
N GLN A 74 2.03 5.62 7.67
CA GLN A 74 3.39 5.09 7.57
C GLN A 74 3.47 3.56 7.72
N GLY A 75 4.39 2.95 6.98
CA GLY A 75 4.68 1.51 7.06
C GLY A 75 3.59 0.59 6.50
N VAL A 76 2.57 1.14 5.85
CA VAL A 76 1.53 0.31 5.22
C VAL A 76 2.10 -0.42 4.01
N THR A 77 1.76 -1.70 3.88
CA THR A 77 2.10 -2.52 2.72
C THR A 77 0.84 -3.02 2.01
N ILE A 78 0.68 -2.64 0.74
CA ILE A 78 -0.33 -3.20 -0.17
C ILE A 78 0.43 -4.11 -1.15
N GLY A 79 0.52 -5.40 -0.82
CA GLY A 79 1.50 -6.31 -1.39
C GLY A 79 0.92 -7.61 -1.97
N ALA A 80 1.79 -8.38 -2.62
CA ALA A 80 1.47 -9.74 -3.03
C ALA A 80 1.60 -10.71 -1.84
N LEU A 81 0.75 -11.75 -1.82
CA LEU A 81 0.81 -12.77 -0.78
C LEU A 81 2.03 -13.71 -0.95
N SER A 82 2.46 -13.92 -2.19
CA SER A 82 3.63 -14.72 -2.53
C SER A 82 4.27 -14.19 -3.81
N THR A 83 5.59 -14.24 -3.88
CA THR A 83 6.39 -13.88 -5.06
C THR A 83 7.16 -15.09 -5.62
N LYS A 84 6.82 -16.31 -5.20
CA LYS A 84 7.56 -17.55 -5.54
C LYS A 84 7.64 -17.79 -7.07
N ASP A 85 6.62 -17.41 -7.81
CA ASP A 85 6.54 -17.65 -9.25
C ASP A 85 7.23 -16.52 -10.07
N GLY A 86 7.83 -15.54 -9.40
CA GLY A 86 8.68 -14.51 -10.01
C GLY A 86 8.08 -13.86 -11.26
N GLN A 87 8.80 -13.95 -12.37
CA GLN A 87 8.41 -13.34 -13.67
C GLN A 87 7.09 -13.88 -14.25
N ALA A 88 6.68 -15.11 -13.92
CA ALA A 88 5.41 -15.67 -14.38
C ALA A 88 4.18 -14.90 -13.85
N LEU A 89 4.38 -14.10 -12.80
CA LEU A 89 3.32 -13.25 -12.23
C LEU A 89 3.22 -11.86 -12.87
N HIS A 90 4.03 -11.56 -13.89
CA HIS A 90 3.98 -10.28 -14.58
C HIS A 90 2.61 -10.06 -15.21
N GLY A 91 1.98 -8.92 -14.93
CA GLY A 91 0.64 -8.58 -15.42
C GLY A 91 -0.52 -9.36 -14.79
N VAL A 92 -0.25 -10.31 -13.88
CA VAL A 92 -1.30 -11.02 -13.15
C VAL A 92 -1.70 -10.23 -11.91
N LYS A 93 -3.00 -10.09 -11.66
CA LYS A 93 -3.53 -9.45 -10.44
C LYS A 93 -3.05 -10.21 -9.21
N ARG A 94 -2.10 -9.61 -8.47
CA ARG A 94 -1.48 -10.20 -7.28
C ARG A 94 -1.47 -9.29 -6.05
N HIS A 95 -1.88 -8.04 -6.21
CA HIS A 95 -1.99 -7.05 -5.14
C HIS A 95 -3.46 -6.70 -4.87
N PRO A 96 -3.80 -6.30 -3.65
CA PRO A 96 -5.18 -6.04 -3.22
C PRO A 96 -5.91 -4.96 -4.02
N THR A 97 -7.23 -4.96 -3.83
CA THR A 97 -8.11 -3.84 -4.17
C THR A 97 -8.54 -3.15 -2.87
N ILE A 98 -8.38 -1.85 -2.81
CA ILE A 98 -8.83 -0.99 -1.72
C ILE A 98 -9.93 -0.10 -2.30
N GLU A 99 -11.14 -0.23 -1.80
CA GLU A 99 -12.27 0.57 -2.28
C GLU A 99 -12.26 2.00 -1.71
N ASP A 100 -13.28 2.79 -2.03
CA ASP A 100 -13.36 4.22 -1.67
C ASP A 100 -13.44 4.46 -0.16
N ASN A 101 -12.98 5.62 0.30
CA ASN A 101 -13.06 6.10 1.67
C ASN A 101 -12.39 5.17 2.72
N VAL A 102 -11.52 4.27 2.31
CA VAL A 102 -10.81 3.36 3.22
C VAL A 102 -9.66 4.08 3.92
N THR A 103 -9.48 3.77 5.21
CA THR A 103 -8.31 4.22 5.99
C THR A 103 -7.47 3.02 6.40
N LEU A 104 -6.18 3.03 6.04
CA LEU A 104 -5.18 2.04 6.43
C LEU A 104 -4.22 2.65 7.44
N TYR A 105 -4.33 2.26 8.71
CA TYR A 105 -3.46 2.79 9.76
C TYR A 105 -2.05 2.16 9.74
N SER A 106 -1.15 2.80 10.48
CA SER A 106 0.29 2.54 10.47
C SER A 106 0.68 1.07 10.59
N GLY A 107 1.60 0.62 9.72
CA GLY A 107 2.12 -0.74 9.73
C GLY A 107 1.15 -1.83 9.30
N ALA A 108 -0.07 -1.49 8.87
CA ALA A 108 -1.00 -2.47 8.35
C ALA A 108 -0.46 -3.10 7.05
N SER A 109 -0.59 -4.42 6.93
CA SER A 109 -0.23 -5.19 5.74
C SER A 109 -1.48 -5.81 5.13
N VAL A 110 -1.80 -5.41 3.90
CA VAL A 110 -2.92 -5.97 3.11
C VAL A 110 -2.33 -6.70 1.92
N LEU A 111 -2.55 -8.01 1.83
CA LEU A 111 -1.84 -8.86 0.90
C LEU A 111 -2.77 -9.73 0.06
N GLY A 112 -2.39 -9.92 -1.23
CA GLY A 112 -3.01 -10.88 -2.14
C GLY A 112 -4.01 -10.30 -3.13
N GLY A 113 -3.93 -10.73 -4.39
CA GLY A 113 -4.70 -10.16 -5.51
C GLY A 113 -6.22 -10.38 -5.46
N ARG A 114 -6.69 -11.29 -4.62
CA ARG A 114 -8.12 -11.53 -4.38
C ARG A 114 -8.65 -10.82 -3.13
N THR A 115 -7.77 -10.19 -2.37
CA THR A 115 -8.14 -9.43 -1.16
C THR A 115 -8.74 -8.10 -1.57
N VAL A 116 -9.95 -7.84 -1.09
CA VAL A 116 -10.67 -6.58 -1.28
C VAL A 116 -10.96 -5.99 0.08
N ILE A 117 -10.59 -4.74 0.30
CA ILE A 117 -11.04 -3.96 1.45
C ILE A 117 -12.21 -3.11 0.99
N GLY A 118 -13.40 -3.44 1.49
CA GLY A 118 -14.65 -2.78 1.13
C GLY A 118 -14.67 -1.31 1.58
N HIS A 119 -15.41 -0.50 0.83
CA HIS A 119 -15.50 0.95 1.04
C HIS A 119 -15.91 1.34 2.46
N ASP A 120 -15.57 2.54 2.88
CA ASP A 120 -15.87 3.10 4.20
C ASP A 120 -15.35 2.25 5.38
N SER A 121 -14.31 1.43 5.14
CA SER A 121 -13.70 0.58 6.16
C SER A 121 -12.43 1.19 6.74
N VAL A 122 -12.11 0.78 7.96
CA VAL A 122 -10.90 1.20 8.68
C VAL A 122 -10.10 -0.03 9.08
N ILE A 123 -8.86 -0.09 8.64
CA ILE A 123 -7.91 -1.15 9.02
C ILE A 123 -6.97 -0.59 10.08
N GLY A 124 -7.06 -1.13 11.28
CA GLY A 124 -6.24 -0.72 12.41
C GLY A 124 -4.75 -0.99 12.21
N GLY A 125 -3.93 -0.27 12.98
CA GLY A 125 -2.48 -0.36 12.89
C GLY A 125 -1.95 -1.77 13.13
N SER A 126 -0.89 -2.14 12.41
CA SER A 126 -0.23 -3.46 12.48
C SER A 126 -1.14 -4.66 12.14
N ALA A 127 -2.32 -4.44 11.56
CA ALA A 127 -3.18 -5.53 11.10
C ALA A 127 -2.55 -6.26 9.90
N PHE A 128 -2.67 -7.59 9.88
CA PHE A 128 -2.18 -8.43 8.79
C PHE A 128 -3.36 -9.09 8.07
N ILE A 129 -3.71 -8.55 6.91
CA ILE A 129 -4.93 -8.88 6.18
C ILE A 129 -4.59 -9.67 4.91
N THR A 130 -5.12 -10.89 4.81
CA THR A 130 -4.96 -11.76 3.63
C THR A 130 -6.29 -12.26 3.06
N LYS A 131 -7.41 -11.77 3.62
CA LYS A 131 -8.77 -12.06 3.18
C LYS A 131 -9.57 -10.78 3.05
N SER A 132 -10.56 -10.77 2.19
CA SER A 132 -11.41 -9.60 1.99
C SER A 132 -12.15 -9.18 3.26
N VAL A 133 -12.32 -7.88 3.40
CA VAL A 133 -13.03 -7.21 4.49
C VAL A 133 -14.27 -6.56 3.89
N PRO A 134 -15.47 -6.81 4.43
CA PRO A 134 -16.70 -6.18 3.93
C PRO A 134 -16.67 -4.66 4.09
N PRO A 135 -17.51 -3.92 3.33
CA PRO A 135 -17.69 -2.49 3.54
C PRO A 135 -18.12 -2.13 4.97
N TYR A 136 -17.86 -0.89 5.39
CA TYR A 136 -18.23 -0.34 6.72
C TYR A 136 -17.65 -1.11 7.90
N THR A 137 -16.49 -1.78 7.71
CA THR A 137 -15.89 -2.64 8.72
C THR A 137 -14.69 -1.96 9.40
N HIS A 138 -14.65 -2.04 10.73
CA HIS A 138 -13.48 -1.65 11.51
C HIS A 138 -12.73 -2.90 11.95
N VAL A 139 -11.52 -3.09 11.42
CA VAL A 139 -10.62 -4.16 11.83
C VAL A 139 -9.68 -3.62 12.89
N LEU A 140 -9.72 -4.22 14.08
CA LEU A 140 -8.84 -3.87 15.19
C LEU A 140 -7.97 -5.06 15.57
N VAL A 141 -6.69 -4.82 15.82
CA VAL A 141 -5.77 -5.84 16.34
C VAL A 141 -5.91 -5.86 17.86
N LYS A 142 -6.34 -7.01 18.39
CA LYS A 142 -6.35 -7.24 19.84
C LYS A 142 -4.99 -7.79 20.25
N THR A 143 -4.20 -7.00 20.97
CA THR A 143 -2.91 -7.43 21.52
C THR A 143 -3.07 -7.70 23.01
N GLU A 144 -2.69 -8.89 23.45
CA GLU A 144 -2.53 -9.20 24.87
C GLU A 144 -1.09 -8.81 25.27
N SER A 145 -0.96 -7.85 26.16
CA SER A 145 0.36 -7.44 26.69
C SER A 145 0.73 -8.33 27.87
N THR A 146 1.84 -9.04 27.77
CA THR A 146 2.44 -9.77 28.90
C THR A 146 3.49 -8.87 29.54
N VAL A 147 3.31 -8.53 30.81
CA VAL A 147 4.32 -7.83 31.61
C VAL A 147 5.24 -8.87 32.22
N ILE A 148 6.52 -8.85 31.85
CA ILE A 148 7.56 -9.66 32.45
C ILE A 148 8.29 -8.79 33.46
N THR A 149 8.14 -9.10 34.76
CA THR A 149 8.92 -8.48 35.82
C THR A 149 10.24 -9.24 35.94
N VAL A 150 11.34 -8.56 35.76
CA VAL A 150 12.68 -9.11 36.02
C VAL A 150 13.10 -8.64 37.39
N ASP A 151 13.18 -9.57 38.37
CA ASP A 151 13.74 -9.26 39.65
C ASP A 151 15.21 -8.94 39.48
N LYS A 152 15.63 -7.76 39.99
CA LYS A 152 17.05 -7.42 40.05
C LYS A 152 17.68 -8.23 41.18
N ALA A 153 18.56 -9.16 40.82
CA ALA A 153 19.45 -9.81 41.76
C ALA A 153 20.44 -8.81 42.38
#